data_54b8eb81a9c3df1459a52670311f0eb8
#
_entry.id   54b8eb81a9c3df1459a52670311f0eb8
#
_cell.length_a   1.000
_cell.length_b   1.000
_cell.length_c   1.000
_cell.angle_alpha   90.00
_cell.angle_beta   90.00
_cell.angle_gamma   90.00
#
_symmetry.space_group_name_H-M   'P 1'
#
loop_
_entity.id
_entity.type
_entity.pdbx_description
1 polymer ?
#
loop_
_entity_poly.entity_id
_entity_poly.type
_entity_poly.pdbx_seq_one_letter_code
_entity_poly.pdbx_strand_id
1 'polypeptide(L)'
;MPVRVVDASALGALFFGEPKAEEIARTLGDSPMAAPALIWFELASICLHKIKAHPAQRDQILSAFMMGGELAIEIVAVDHWAIVNLADETGLTTYDASYLWFADHLKGELITLDEKMQRAAKSL
;
A
#
# COMPACT_ATOMS: atom_id res chain seq x y z
N MET A 1 -1.20 -6.31 18.91
CA MET A 1 -0.13 -6.06 17.93
C MET A 1 -0.34 -4.71 17.27
N PRO A 2 0.72 -3.99 16.95
CA PRO A 2 0.57 -2.68 16.30
C PRO A 2 -0.07 -2.84 14.92
N VAL A 3 -0.82 -1.83 14.51
CA VAL A 3 -1.44 -1.78 13.20
C VAL A 3 -0.35 -1.55 12.14
N ARG A 4 -0.43 -2.27 11.04
CA ARG A 4 0.44 -2.08 9.88
C ARG A 4 -0.35 -1.31 8.82
N VAL A 5 0.13 -0.14 8.47
CA VAL A 5 -0.42 0.62 7.34
C VAL A 5 0.35 0.19 6.10
N VAL A 6 -0.34 -0.39 5.13
CA VAL A 6 0.29 -0.94 3.93
C VAL A 6 -0.03 -0.05 2.74
N ASP A 7 0.96 0.23 1.90
CA ASP A 7 0.72 0.95 0.65
C ASP A 7 0.64 -0.03 -0.53
N ALA A 8 0.34 0.50 -1.71
CA ALA A 8 0.16 -0.33 -2.90
C ALA A 8 1.46 -0.98 -3.37
N SER A 9 2.63 -0.38 -3.09
CA SER A 9 3.90 -0.98 -3.50
C SER A 9 4.14 -2.28 -2.75
N ALA A 10 3.90 -2.28 -1.44
CA ALA A 10 4.08 -3.46 -0.60
C ALA A 10 3.00 -4.51 -0.87
N LEU A 11 1.75 -4.09 -0.87
CA LEU A 11 0.63 -5.02 -1.05
C LEU A 11 0.59 -5.59 -2.47
N GLY A 12 0.96 -4.78 -3.47
CA GLY A 12 1.08 -5.25 -4.85
C GLY A 12 2.16 -6.31 -4.99
N ALA A 13 3.30 -6.13 -4.33
CA ALA A 13 4.35 -7.15 -4.35
C ALA A 13 3.85 -8.48 -3.77
N LEU A 14 3.08 -8.41 -2.68
CA LEU A 14 2.50 -9.59 -2.04
C LEU A 14 1.47 -10.26 -2.95
N PHE A 15 0.54 -9.49 -3.53
CA PHE A 15 -0.53 -10.01 -4.38
C PHE A 15 0.01 -10.73 -5.61
N PHE A 16 0.99 -10.14 -6.27
CA PHE A 16 1.48 -10.61 -7.58
C PHE A 16 2.75 -11.43 -7.50
N GLY A 17 3.15 -11.86 -6.30
CA GLY A 17 4.32 -12.72 -6.13
C GLY A 17 5.63 -12.11 -6.61
N GLU A 18 5.81 -10.82 -6.38
CA GLU A 18 7.05 -10.11 -6.73
C GLU A 18 8.21 -10.60 -5.85
N PRO A 19 9.48 -10.29 -6.21
CA PRO A 19 10.62 -10.78 -5.44
C PRO A 19 10.63 -10.44 -3.96
N LYS A 20 9.98 -9.34 -3.57
CA LYS A 20 9.90 -8.91 -2.17
C LYS A 20 8.68 -9.48 -1.42
N ALA A 21 7.85 -10.31 -2.06
CA ALA A 21 6.61 -10.82 -1.46
C ALA A 21 6.85 -11.54 -0.13
N GLU A 22 7.86 -12.41 -0.06
CA GLU A 22 8.15 -13.14 1.18
C GLU A 22 8.59 -12.22 2.31
N GLU A 23 9.40 -11.23 2.01
CA GLU A 23 9.84 -10.23 2.99
C GLU A 23 8.65 -9.45 3.55
N ILE A 24 7.74 -9.02 2.67
CA ILE A 24 6.52 -8.32 3.07
C ILE A 24 5.64 -9.23 3.92
N ALA A 25 5.44 -10.47 3.52
CA ALA A 25 4.64 -11.43 4.29
C ALA A 25 5.19 -11.63 5.70
N ARG A 26 6.50 -11.75 5.84
CA ARG A 26 7.14 -11.88 7.15
C ARG A 26 6.97 -10.63 8.00
N THR A 27 7.13 -9.47 7.40
CA THR A 27 6.98 -8.18 8.10
C THR A 27 5.55 -8.00 8.61
N LEU A 28 4.56 -8.35 7.79
CA LEU A 28 3.15 -8.24 8.17
C LEU A 28 2.76 -9.25 9.26
N GLY A 29 3.24 -10.50 9.12
CA GLY A 29 2.88 -11.56 10.07
C GLY A 29 1.37 -11.64 10.23
N ASP A 30 0.90 -11.66 11.49
CA ASP A 30 -0.51 -11.68 11.84
C ASP A 30 -1.03 -10.31 12.28
N SER A 31 -0.25 -9.25 12.06
CA SER A 31 -0.65 -7.89 12.46
C SER A 31 -1.87 -7.43 11.68
N PRO A 32 -2.78 -6.68 12.31
CA PRO A 32 -3.90 -6.08 11.57
C PRO A 32 -3.38 -5.08 10.54
N MET A 33 -3.97 -5.11 9.35
CA MET A 33 -3.63 -4.22 8.25
C MET A 33 -4.69 -3.15 8.07
N ALA A 34 -4.26 -1.94 7.74
CA ALA A 34 -5.15 -0.84 7.45
C ALA A 34 -4.59 -0.01 6.29
N ALA A 35 -5.47 0.64 5.56
CA ALA A 35 -5.09 1.50 4.44
C ALA A 35 -6.22 2.48 4.12
N PRO A 36 -5.90 3.62 3.48
CA PRO A 36 -6.92 4.46 2.87
C PRO A 36 -7.62 3.74 1.72
N ALA A 37 -8.86 4.13 1.41
CA ALA A 37 -9.66 3.51 0.35
C ALA A 37 -8.97 3.53 -1.03
N LEU A 38 -8.12 4.48 -1.25
CA LEU A 38 -7.30 4.63 -2.44
C LEU A 38 -6.48 3.36 -2.78
N ILE A 39 -6.17 2.52 -1.79
CA ILE A 39 -5.36 1.31 -1.99
C ILE A 39 -5.94 0.41 -3.08
N TRP A 40 -7.25 0.23 -3.11
CA TRP A 40 -7.88 -0.66 -4.09
C TRP A 40 -7.79 -0.12 -5.52
N PHE A 41 -7.90 1.20 -5.69
CA PHE A 41 -7.72 1.84 -7.01
C PHE A 41 -6.28 1.69 -7.50
N GLU A 42 -5.32 1.86 -6.61
CA GLU A 42 -3.91 1.72 -6.97
C GLU A 42 -3.56 0.26 -7.31
N LEU A 43 -4.06 -0.69 -6.53
CA LEU A 43 -3.85 -2.11 -6.81
C LEU A 43 -4.51 -2.53 -8.12
N ALA A 44 -5.70 -2.02 -8.42
CA ALA A 44 -6.37 -2.26 -9.69
C ALA A 44 -5.54 -1.70 -10.85
N SER A 45 -4.93 -0.54 -10.67
CA SER A 45 -4.06 0.07 -11.67
C SER A 45 -2.81 -0.78 -11.92
N ILE A 46 -2.19 -1.28 -10.86
CA ILE A 46 -1.04 -2.19 -10.97
C ILE A 46 -1.43 -3.45 -11.73
N CYS A 47 -2.58 -4.03 -11.40
CA CYS A 47 -3.12 -5.20 -12.09
C CYS A 47 -3.26 -4.96 -13.59
N LEU A 48 -3.88 -3.84 -13.96
CA LEU A 48 -4.08 -3.48 -15.36
C LEU A 48 -2.75 -3.31 -16.11
N HIS A 49 -1.78 -2.63 -15.50
CA HIS A 49 -0.46 -2.46 -16.11
C HIS A 49 0.23 -3.79 -16.34
N LYS A 50 0.13 -4.73 -15.40
CA LYS A 50 0.71 -6.06 -15.55
C LYS A 50 0.05 -6.85 -16.67
N ILE A 51 -1.26 -6.75 -16.80
CA ILE A 51 -2.02 -7.40 -17.89
C ILE A 51 -1.55 -6.85 -19.25
N LYS A 52 -1.41 -5.54 -19.36
CA LYS A 52 -0.97 -4.90 -20.61
C LYS A 52 0.47 -5.30 -20.97
N ALA A 53 1.34 -5.45 -19.98
CA ALA A 53 2.73 -5.86 -20.19
C ALA A 53 2.83 -7.35 -20.51
N HIS A 54 1.93 -8.17 -19.99
CA HIS A 54 1.96 -9.63 -20.13
C HIS A 54 0.58 -10.19 -20.47
N PRO A 55 0.05 -9.91 -21.70
CA PRO A 55 -1.31 -10.31 -22.05
C PRO A 55 -1.56 -11.82 -21.97
N ALA A 56 -0.53 -12.62 -22.23
CA ALA A 56 -0.66 -14.09 -22.17
C ALA A 56 -0.90 -14.59 -20.75
N GLN A 57 -0.58 -13.78 -19.73
CA GLN A 57 -0.74 -14.12 -18.31
C GLN A 57 -1.96 -13.44 -17.68
N ARG A 58 -2.85 -12.89 -18.49
CA ARG A 58 -4.00 -12.12 -18.02
C ARG A 58 -4.82 -12.84 -16.95
N ASP A 59 -5.16 -14.10 -17.19
CA ASP A 59 -6.04 -14.84 -16.26
C ASP A 59 -5.33 -15.11 -14.92
N GLN A 60 -4.03 -15.39 -14.95
CA GLN A 60 -3.23 -15.60 -13.76
C GLN A 60 -3.12 -14.30 -12.93
N ILE A 61 -2.92 -13.18 -13.61
CA ILE A 61 -2.80 -11.88 -12.97
C ILE A 61 -4.14 -11.49 -12.31
N LEU A 62 -5.24 -11.67 -13.03
CA LEU A 62 -6.58 -11.41 -12.47
C LEU A 62 -6.89 -12.30 -11.28
N SER A 63 -6.53 -13.58 -11.34
CA SER A 63 -6.73 -14.50 -10.22
C SER A 63 -5.95 -14.05 -9.00
N ALA A 64 -4.70 -13.62 -9.18
CA ALA A 64 -3.88 -13.11 -8.08
C ALA A 64 -4.52 -11.87 -7.43
N PHE A 65 -5.04 -10.96 -8.25
CA PHE A 65 -5.72 -9.78 -7.76
C PHE A 65 -6.99 -10.14 -6.96
N MET A 66 -7.78 -11.07 -7.47
CA MET A 66 -9.01 -11.53 -6.80
C MET A 66 -8.70 -12.20 -5.47
N MET A 67 -7.68 -13.03 -5.40
CA MET A 67 -7.24 -13.68 -4.16
C MET A 67 -6.77 -12.64 -3.15
N GLY A 68 -6.02 -11.64 -3.61
CA GLY A 68 -5.57 -10.55 -2.75
C GLY A 68 -6.72 -9.75 -2.16
N GLY A 69 -7.82 -9.61 -2.91
CA GLY A 69 -9.02 -8.91 -2.45
C GLY A 69 -9.72 -9.58 -1.27
N GLU A 70 -9.37 -10.82 -0.95
CA GLU A 70 -9.91 -11.53 0.21
C GLU A 70 -9.16 -11.23 1.50
N LEU A 71 -8.01 -10.55 1.42
CA LEU A 71 -7.26 -10.16 2.62
C LEU A 71 -8.06 -9.15 3.45
N ALA A 72 -8.00 -9.34 4.76
CA ALA A 72 -8.69 -8.45 5.69
C ALA A 72 -7.87 -7.17 5.88
N ILE A 73 -8.26 -6.11 5.16
CA ILE A 73 -7.65 -4.79 5.27
C ILE A 73 -8.73 -3.83 5.73
N GLU A 74 -8.51 -3.20 6.87
CA GLU A 74 -9.43 -2.19 7.36
C GLU A 74 -9.25 -0.90 6.55
N ILE A 75 -10.32 -0.43 5.93
CA ILE A 75 -10.30 0.82 5.18
C ILE A 75 -10.77 1.93 6.09
N VAL A 76 -9.95 2.95 6.25
CA VAL A 76 -10.20 4.04 7.19
C VAL A 76 -10.20 5.38 6.45
N ALA A 77 -11.09 6.28 6.89
CA ALA A 77 -11.17 7.63 6.36
C ALA A 77 -9.93 8.44 6.76
N VAL A 78 -9.51 9.34 5.89
CA VAL A 78 -8.37 10.21 6.11
C VAL A 78 -8.80 11.67 6.16
N ASP A 79 -7.99 12.50 6.82
CA ASP A 79 -8.19 13.95 6.84
C ASP A 79 -7.51 14.56 5.62
N HIS A 80 -8.30 14.91 4.61
CA HIS A 80 -7.76 15.43 3.35
C HIS A 80 -7.02 16.75 3.51
N TRP A 81 -7.47 17.59 4.43
CA TRP A 81 -6.78 18.86 4.73
C TRP A 81 -5.37 18.60 5.27
N ALA A 82 -5.26 17.70 6.25
CA ALA A 82 -3.97 17.34 6.83
C ALA A 82 -3.05 16.71 5.79
N ILE A 83 -3.61 15.91 4.87
CA ILE A 83 -2.86 15.28 3.78
C ILE A 83 -2.25 16.32 2.85
N VAL A 84 -3.01 17.37 2.48
CA VAL A 84 -2.47 18.43 1.62
C VAL A 84 -1.28 19.11 2.29
N ASN A 85 -1.41 19.42 3.58
CA ASN A 85 -0.31 20.05 4.33
C ASN A 85 0.91 19.13 4.40
N LEU A 86 0.71 17.85 4.67
CA LEU A 86 1.80 16.89 4.74
C LEU A 86 2.49 16.70 3.38
N ALA A 87 1.72 16.64 2.31
CA ALA A 87 2.25 16.55 0.95
C ALA A 87 3.11 17.76 0.61
N ASP A 88 2.66 18.95 0.98
CA ASP A 88 3.40 20.19 0.77
C ASP A 88 4.74 20.18 1.53
N GLU A 89 4.72 19.74 2.77
CA GLU A 89 5.92 19.67 3.61
C GLU A 89 6.93 18.63 3.14
N THR A 90 6.46 17.48 2.65
CA THR A 90 7.32 16.34 2.33
C THR A 90 7.73 16.26 0.86
N GLY A 91 7.02 16.96 -0.01
CA GLY A 91 7.20 16.83 -1.46
C GLY A 91 6.60 15.55 -2.02
N LEU A 92 5.85 14.79 -1.24
CA LEU A 92 5.11 13.61 -1.70
C LEU A 92 3.85 14.03 -2.46
N THR A 93 3.33 13.12 -3.27
CA THR A 93 1.97 13.29 -3.81
C THR A 93 0.96 13.23 -2.68
N THR A 94 -0.24 13.74 -2.89
CA THR A 94 -1.31 13.61 -1.89
C THR A 94 -1.68 12.14 -1.67
N TYR A 95 -1.54 11.31 -2.70
CA TYR A 95 -1.80 9.87 -2.59
C TYR A 95 -0.82 9.22 -1.62
N ASP A 96 0.48 9.43 -1.81
CA ASP A 96 1.52 8.90 -0.92
C ASP A 96 1.42 9.49 0.47
N ALA A 97 1.17 10.80 0.55
CA ALA A 97 1.00 11.48 1.84
C ALA A 97 -0.19 10.92 2.64
N SER A 98 -1.22 10.39 1.98
CA SER A 98 -2.35 9.79 2.69
C SER A 98 -1.95 8.57 3.51
N TYR A 99 -1.07 7.75 2.99
CA TYR A 99 -0.55 6.59 3.73
C TYR A 99 0.33 7.03 4.89
N LEU A 100 1.20 7.98 4.65
CA LEU A 100 2.10 8.50 5.67
C LEU A 100 1.34 9.16 6.82
N TRP A 101 0.37 10.00 6.49
CA TRP A 101 -0.48 10.66 7.47
C TRP A 101 -1.24 9.63 8.32
N PHE A 102 -1.77 8.62 7.65
CA PHE A 102 -2.57 7.59 8.31
C PHE A 102 -1.71 6.78 9.29
N ALA A 103 -0.51 6.38 8.88
CA ALA A 103 0.41 5.64 9.74
C ALA A 103 0.78 6.47 10.97
N ASP A 104 1.08 7.75 10.78
CA ASP A 104 1.40 8.65 11.88
C ASP A 104 0.21 8.87 12.82
N HIS A 105 -0.97 9.06 12.25
CA HIS A 105 -2.21 9.29 13.02
C HIS A 105 -2.56 8.10 13.92
N LEU A 106 -2.42 6.88 13.41
CA LEU A 106 -2.70 5.65 14.16
C LEU A 106 -1.54 5.20 15.04
N LYS A 107 -0.39 5.86 14.97
CA LYS A 107 0.86 5.40 15.59
C LYS A 107 1.20 3.98 15.13
N GLY A 108 0.86 3.67 13.88
CA GLY A 108 1.17 2.40 13.25
C GLY A 108 2.47 2.45 12.49
N GLU A 109 2.88 1.31 11.97
CA GLU A 109 4.06 1.20 11.14
C GLU A 109 3.65 1.22 9.67
N LEU A 110 4.33 2.04 8.88
CA LEU A 110 4.12 2.09 7.43
C LEU A 110 4.96 1.00 6.76
N ILE A 111 4.31 0.12 6.03
CA ILE A 111 4.96 -0.92 5.23
C ILE A 111 4.90 -0.51 3.77
N THR A 112 6.06 -0.18 3.21
CA THR A 112 6.20 0.30 1.84
C THR A 112 7.52 -0.17 1.25
N LEU A 113 7.55 -0.40 -0.07
CA LEU A 113 8.78 -0.67 -0.82
C LEU A 113 9.33 0.58 -1.52
N ASP A 114 8.63 1.70 -1.41
CA ASP A 114 9.04 2.98 -1.99
C ASP A 114 10.06 3.66 -1.07
N GLU A 115 11.27 3.88 -1.58
CA GLU A 115 12.35 4.47 -0.79
C GLU A 115 12.06 5.89 -0.33
N LYS A 116 11.38 6.68 -1.16
CA LYS A 116 10.99 8.05 -0.80
C LYS A 116 10.02 8.04 0.37
N MET A 117 9.06 7.13 0.34
CA MET A 117 8.11 6.94 1.44
C MET A 117 8.81 6.47 2.72
N GLN A 118 9.75 5.54 2.60
CA GLN A 118 10.53 5.07 3.75
C GLN A 118 11.29 6.21 4.41
N ARG A 119 11.93 7.05 3.60
CA ARG A 119 12.66 8.22 4.12
C ARG A 119 11.74 9.22 4.79
N ALA A 120 10.60 9.51 4.18
CA ALA A 120 9.63 10.44 4.74
C ALA A 120 9.09 9.95 6.08
N ALA A 121 8.81 8.64 6.21
CA ALA A 121 8.33 8.04 7.44
C ALA A 121 9.33 8.19 8.59
N LYS A 122 10.63 8.09 8.29
CA LYS A 122 11.69 8.24 9.30
C LYS A 122 11.84 9.68 9.79
N SER A 123 11.36 10.65 9.01
CA SER A 123 11.48 12.07 9.34
C SER A 123 10.36 12.61 10.22
N LEU A 124 9.34 11.80 10.47
CA LEU A 124 8.18 12.20 11.28
C LEU A 124 8.42 12.02 12.77
#